data_0c44fb41e938afce884a889ea8c9df15
#
_entry.id   0c44fb41e938afce884a889ea8c9df15
#
_cell.length_a   1.000
_cell.length_b   1.000
_cell.length_c   1.000
_cell.angle_alpha   90.00
_cell.angle_beta   90.00
_cell.angle_gamma   90.00
#
_symmetry.space_group_name_H-M   'P 1'
#
loop_
_entity.id
_entity.type
_entity.pdbx_description
1 polymer ?
#
loop_
_entity_poly.entity_id
_entity_poly.type
_entity_poly.pdbx_seq_one_letter_code
_entity_poly.pdbx_strand_id
1 'polypeptide(L)'
;MEKTVLVVIPAEERHKEKLERAGKGCRFVYETPQTATEEMIEAADVIIGNVKPDRLHEPERLQWLQLNSAGADAYVKPGILRSTTMLTSATGAYGKAVAEHSFAMLLMLQKKLNLYRDAQKKNEWSDFGTVTSITDAIVLVVGLGDIGLHFARLASALGAHVIGLKRSMGPCPEGVHELHTMDELDEWLPKVDVVASFVPSTAATHHMYTKERLMAMKDTAIFLNSGRGDAVASEVLYEALSEGWIASAGIDVTEMEPLPTDSSLWQLPNLMMTPHISGQFHLPETFEHIVDIAAANLAAYLKGENLRNRIQ
;
A
#
# COMPACT_ATOMS: atom_id res chain seq x y z
N MET A 1 -33.47 -13.70 11.99
CA MET A 1 -32.90 -12.90 13.11
C MET A 1 -32.29 -11.65 12.52
N GLU A 2 -32.43 -10.53 13.19
CA GLU A 2 -31.79 -9.26 12.83
C GLU A 2 -30.26 -9.39 12.96
N LYS A 3 -29.51 -9.01 11.91
CA LYS A 3 -28.04 -9.07 11.94
C LYS A 3 -27.47 -7.85 12.63
N THR A 4 -26.42 -8.04 13.43
CA THR A 4 -25.69 -6.95 14.09
C THR A 4 -24.44 -6.61 13.26
N VAL A 5 -24.32 -5.35 12.86
CA VAL A 5 -23.17 -4.77 12.15
C VAL A 5 -22.40 -3.86 13.10
N LEU A 6 -21.19 -4.26 13.47
CA LEU A 6 -20.26 -3.45 14.25
C LEU A 6 -19.38 -2.64 13.27
N VAL A 7 -19.44 -1.32 13.37
CA VAL A 7 -18.68 -0.39 12.52
C VAL A 7 -17.60 0.28 13.36
N VAL A 8 -16.34 0.02 13.06
CA VAL A 8 -15.18 0.56 13.81
C VAL A 8 -14.29 1.49 12.96
N ILE A 9 -14.88 2.10 11.92
CA ILE A 9 -14.26 3.17 11.16
C ILE A 9 -14.78 4.53 11.68
N PRO A 10 -14.04 5.66 11.50
CA PRO A 10 -14.46 6.99 11.96
C PRO A 10 -15.59 7.58 11.08
N ALA A 11 -16.76 6.93 11.10
CA ALA A 11 -17.89 7.27 10.27
C ALA A 11 -18.60 8.55 10.76
N GLU A 12 -18.66 9.56 9.89
CA GLU A 12 -19.52 10.74 10.04
C GLU A 12 -20.98 10.38 9.74
N GLU A 13 -21.94 11.28 10.02
CA GLU A 13 -23.37 11.01 9.86
C GLU A 13 -23.74 10.56 8.43
N ARG A 14 -23.21 11.24 7.40
CA ARG A 14 -23.42 10.85 5.98
C ARG A 14 -22.92 9.44 5.65
N HIS A 15 -21.85 8.98 6.32
CA HIS A 15 -21.31 7.64 6.16
C HIS A 15 -22.20 6.59 6.85
N LYS A 16 -22.71 6.91 8.05
CA LYS A 16 -23.67 6.07 8.76
C LYS A 16 -24.95 5.89 7.94
N GLU A 17 -25.54 7.00 7.47
CA GLU A 17 -26.73 6.95 6.60
C GLU A 17 -26.52 6.07 5.36
N LYS A 18 -25.32 6.13 4.74
CA LYS A 18 -24.96 5.31 3.58
C LYS A 18 -24.90 3.83 3.92
N LEU A 19 -24.22 3.48 5.03
CA LEU A 19 -24.11 2.10 5.52
C LEU A 19 -25.47 1.54 5.95
N GLU A 20 -26.27 2.31 6.68
CA GLU A 20 -27.60 1.92 7.16
C GLU A 20 -28.59 1.72 6.00
N ARG A 21 -28.50 2.58 4.96
CA ARG A 21 -29.27 2.38 3.73
C ARG A 21 -28.90 1.09 3.02
N ALA A 22 -27.61 0.75 2.97
CA ALA A 22 -27.12 -0.49 2.37
C ALA A 22 -27.47 -1.72 3.21
N GLY A 23 -27.46 -1.58 4.55
CA GLY A 23 -27.75 -2.62 5.54
C GLY A 23 -29.15 -2.54 6.12
N LYS A 24 -30.17 -2.15 5.32
CA LYS A 24 -31.54 -2.02 5.80
C LYS A 24 -32.04 -3.30 6.49
N GLY A 25 -32.51 -3.17 7.73
CA GLY A 25 -32.95 -4.28 8.57
C GLY A 25 -31.87 -4.91 9.43
N CYS A 26 -30.66 -4.32 9.46
CA CYS A 26 -29.61 -4.66 10.41
C CYS A 26 -29.61 -3.68 11.60
N ARG A 27 -29.10 -4.16 12.72
CA ARG A 27 -28.79 -3.33 13.89
C ARG A 27 -27.33 -2.85 13.74
N PHE A 28 -27.11 -1.54 13.73
CA PHE A 28 -25.78 -0.93 13.67
C PHE A 28 -25.30 -0.56 15.07
N VAL A 29 -24.01 -0.82 15.33
CA VAL A 29 -23.26 -0.37 16.50
C VAL A 29 -22.01 0.34 15.99
N TYR A 30 -21.84 1.61 16.35
CA TYR A 30 -20.71 2.45 15.92
C TYR A 30 -19.76 2.65 17.08
N GLU A 31 -18.52 2.27 16.89
CA GLU A 31 -17.45 2.35 17.90
C GLU A 31 -16.13 2.73 17.22
N THR A 32 -15.10 2.95 18.01
CA THR A 32 -13.72 3.01 17.53
C THR A 32 -13.06 1.63 17.72
N PRO A 33 -11.93 1.35 17.04
CA PRO A 33 -11.17 0.12 17.31
C PRO A 33 -10.74 -0.04 18.78
N GLN A 34 -10.64 1.08 19.51
CA GLN A 34 -10.24 1.10 20.92
C GLN A 34 -11.42 0.91 21.88
N THR A 35 -12.60 1.43 21.57
CA THR A 35 -13.79 1.40 22.43
C THR A 35 -14.67 0.16 22.18
N ALA A 36 -14.57 -0.49 21.03
CA ALA A 36 -15.24 -1.75 20.78
C ALA A 36 -14.81 -2.80 21.80
N THR A 37 -15.75 -3.33 22.59
CA THR A 37 -15.48 -4.37 23.60
C THR A 37 -15.43 -5.76 22.97
N GLU A 38 -14.92 -6.74 23.70
CA GLU A 38 -14.93 -8.15 23.25
C GLU A 38 -16.34 -8.67 23.09
N GLU A 39 -17.27 -8.31 24.01
CA GLU A 39 -18.67 -8.68 23.89
C GLU A 39 -19.32 -8.12 22.63
N MET A 40 -18.95 -6.90 22.19
CA MET A 40 -19.45 -6.32 20.93
C MET A 40 -18.90 -7.07 19.72
N ILE A 41 -17.63 -7.48 19.75
CA ILE A 41 -16.99 -8.26 18.69
C ILE A 41 -17.65 -9.64 18.57
N GLU A 42 -17.83 -10.34 19.69
CA GLU A 42 -18.49 -11.65 19.75
C GLU A 42 -19.97 -11.60 19.36
N ALA A 43 -20.67 -10.50 19.64
CA ALA A 43 -22.08 -10.32 19.30
C ALA A 43 -22.31 -9.92 17.83
N ALA A 44 -21.27 -9.54 17.08
CA ALA A 44 -21.38 -9.06 15.72
C ALA A 44 -21.53 -10.20 14.70
N ASP A 45 -22.47 -10.08 13.77
CA ASP A 45 -22.56 -10.92 12.57
C ASP A 45 -21.63 -10.39 11.46
N VAL A 46 -21.44 -9.06 11.43
CA VAL A 46 -20.59 -8.35 10.46
C VAL A 46 -19.76 -7.32 11.19
N ILE A 47 -18.48 -7.21 10.84
CA ILE A 47 -17.62 -6.12 11.29
C ILE A 47 -17.13 -5.33 10.08
N ILE A 48 -17.27 -3.99 10.14
CA ILE A 48 -16.73 -3.06 9.14
C ILE A 48 -15.64 -2.21 9.79
N GLY A 49 -14.39 -2.42 9.38
CA GLY A 49 -13.20 -1.77 9.90
C GLY A 49 -12.19 -2.75 10.50
N ASN A 50 -11.02 -2.24 10.81
CA ASN A 50 -9.91 -3.03 11.32
C ASN A 50 -9.97 -3.15 12.86
N VAL A 51 -10.54 -4.23 13.36
CA VAL A 51 -10.30 -4.68 14.74
C VAL A 51 -8.91 -5.32 14.81
N LYS A 52 -8.14 -5.09 15.87
CA LYS A 52 -6.84 -5.74 16.02
C LYS A 52 -6.96 -7.28 15.92
N PRO A 53 -6.11 -7.95 15.13
CA PRO A 53 -6.21 -9.39 14.91
C PRO A 53 -6.18 -10.21 16.21
N ASP A 54 -5.38 -9.79 17.19
CA ASP A 54 -5.25 -10.43 18.50
C ASP A 54 -6.52 -10.37 19.38
N ARG A 55 -7.56 -9.67 18.94
CA ARG A 55 -8.86 -9.57 19.60
C ARG A 55 -9.96 -10.37 18.92
N LEU A 56 -9.67 -11.04 17.80
CA LEU A 56 -10.70 -11.73 17.01
C LEU A 56 -10.94 -13.18 17.44
N HIS A 57 -9.93 -13.92 17.86
CA HIS A 57 -10.02 -15.29 18.43
C HIS A 57 -11.09 -16.21 17.84
N GLU A 58 -11.25 -16.21 16.51
CA GLU A 58 -12.28 -16.98 15.79
C GLU A 58 -13.72 -16.76 16.29
N PRO A 59 -14.25 -15.51 16.31
CA PRO A 59 -15.57 -15.21 16.88
C PRO A 59 -16.65 -16.09 16.24
N GLU A 60 -17.43 -16.80 17.07
CA GLU A 60 -18.39 -17.83 16.58
C GLU A 60 -19.49 -17.25 15.71
N ARG A 61 -19.93 -16.05 16.02
CA ARG A 61 -21.05 -15.39 15.35
C ARG A 61 -20.64 -14.63 14.09
N LEU A 62 -19.35 -14.26 13.97
CA LEU A 62 -18.86 -13.42 12.87
C LEU A 62 -18.91 -14.19 11.54
N GLN A 63 -19.72 -13.69 10.62
CA GLN A 63 -19.90 -14.25 9.29
C GLN A 63 -19.08 -13.52 8.23
N TRP A 64 -18.81 -12.21 8.44
CA TRP A 64 -18.06 -11.40 7.50
C TRP A 64 -17.31 -10.25 8.18
N LEU A 65 -16.01 -10.11 7.84
CA LEU A 65 -15.15 -8.99 8.20
C LEU A 65 -14.79 -8.20 6.93
N GLN A 66 -15.22 -6.93 6.88
CA GLN A 66 -14.78 -5.96 5.87
C GLN A 66 -13.66 -5.12 6.46
N LEU A 67 -12.44 -5.30 5.96
CA LEU A 67 -11.33 -4.44 6.35
C LEU A 67 -11.46 -3.06 5.72
N ASN A 68 -11.01 -2.04 6.44
CA ASN A 68 -10.78 -0.71 5.88
C ASN A 68 -9.39 -0.53 5.28
N SER A 69 -8.51 -1.53 5.38
CA SER A 69 -7.18 -1.58 4.73
C SER A 69 -7.22 -2.37 3.41
N ALA A 70 -6.25 -2.12 2.53
CA ALA A 70 -5.99 -2.95 1.36
C ALA A 70 -5.26 -4.24 1.74
N GLY A 71 -4.30 -4.16 2.68
CA GLY A 71 -3.59 -5.32 3.22
C GLY A 71 -4.42 -6.11 4.22
N ALA A 72 -4.28 -7.44 4.16
CA ALA A 72 -5.00 -8.38 5.03
C ALA A 72 -4.08 -9.42 5.68
N ASP A 73 -2.77 -9.26 5.55
CA ASP A 73 -1.76 -10.26 5.91
C ASP A 73 -1.87 -10.74 7.36
N ALA A 74 -2.25 -9.84 8.28
CA ALA A 74 -2.42 -10.15 9.69
C ALA A 74 -3.70 -10.96 9.98
N TYR A 75 -4.72 -10.86 9.11
CA TYR A 75 -6.03 -11.46 9.34
C TYR A 75 -6.19 -12.88 8.78
N VAL A 76 -5.29 -13.29 7.86
CA VAL A 76 -5.30 -14.63 7.25
C VAL A 76 -4.48 -15.65 8.04
N LYS A 77 -3.91 -15.25 9.19
CA LYS A 77 -3.15 -16.14 10.07
C LYS A 77 -4.09 -17.10 10.80
N PRO A 78 -3.65 -18.34 11.06
CA PRO A 78 -4.44 -19.29 11.86
C PRO A 78 -4.87 -18.73 13.22
N GLY A 79 -6.07 -19.06 13.66
CA GLY A 79 -6.60 -18.65 14.98
C GLY A 79 -7.20 -17.23 15.02
N ILE A 80 -7.19 -16.49 13.91
CA ILE A 80 -7.76 -15.12 13.84
C ILE A 80 -9.24 -15.17 13.41
N LEU A 81 -9.52 -15.80 12.28
CA LEU A 81 -10.86 -15.96 11.73
C LEU A 81 -11.16 -17.43 11.48
N ARG A 82 -12.41 -17.82 11.67
CA ARG A 82 -12.88 -19.16 11.29
C ARG A 82 -12.82 -19.31 9.77
N SER A 83 -12.59 -20.51 9.28
CA SER A 83 -12.59 -20.81 7.84
C SER A 83 -13.91 -20.49 7.13
N THR A 84 -15.00 -20.39 7.89
CA THR A 84 -16.33 -20.01 7.39
C THR A 84 -16.58 -18.50 7.37
N THR A 85 -15.74 -17.70 8.02
CA THR A 85 -15.87 -16.25 8.05
C THR A 85 -15.34 -15.66 6.74
N MET A 86 -16.17 -14.90 6.02
CA MET A 86 -15.72 -14.17 4.84
C MET A 86 -14.82 -13.00 5.24
N LEU A 87 -13.74 -12.80 4.50
CA LEU A 87 -12.82 -11.68 4.66
C LEU A 87 -12.74 -10.90 3.35
N THR A 88 -12.96 -9.59 3.42
CA THR A 88 -12.80 -8.67 2.28
C THR A 88 -11.93 -7.48 2.66
N SER A 89 -11.21 -6.92 1.69
CA SER A 89 -10.37 -5.73 1.88
C SER A 89 -10.95 -4.49 1.19
N ALA A 90 -10.36 -3.33 1.48
CA ALA A 90 -10.67 -2.07 0.79
C ALA A 90 -9.73 -1.79 -0.39
N THR A 91 -9.23 -2.84 -1.07
CA THR A 91 -8.46 -2.70 -2.32
C THR A 91 -9.25 -1.89 -3.34
N GLY A 92 -8.62 -0.92 -3.98
CA GLY A 92 -9.28 0.04 -4.88
C GLY A 92 -9.62 1.39 -4.24
N ALA A 93 -9.45 1.53 -2.90
CA ALA A 93 -9.65 2.80 -2.22
C ALA A 93 -8.38 3.67 -2.14
N TYR A 94 -7.21 3.07 -2.24
CA TYR A 94 -5.93 3.68 -1.88
C TYR A 94 -5.08 4.10 -3.07
N GLY A 95 -5.43 3.66 -4.27
CA GLY A 95 -4.60 3.78 -5.46
C GLY A 95 -4.07 5.18 -5.71
N LYS A 96 -4.94 6.18 -5.66
CA LYS A 96 -4.60 7.59 -5.86
C LYS A 96 -3.67 8.11 -4.77
N ALA A 97 -4.03 7.97 -3.50
CA ALA A 97 -3.28 8.53 -2.38
C ALA A 97 -1.84 7.99 -2.33
N VAL A 98 -1.68 6.66 -2.40
CA VAL A 98 -0.37 6.01 -2.33
C VAL A 98 0.46 6.31 -3.58
N ALA A 99 -0.15 6.33 -4.77
CA ALA A 99 0.56 6.66 -6.01
C ALA A 99 1.07 8.09 -6.01
N GLU A 100 0.24 9.08 -5.63
CA GLU A 100 0.65 10.48 -5.52
C GLU A 100 1.77 10.67 -4.49
N HIS A 101 1.68 10.02 -3.33
CA HIS A 101 2.72 10.06 -2.30
C HIS A 101 4.06 9.50 -2.83
N SER A 102 4.04 8.31 -3.44
CA SER A 102 5.23 7.69 -4.02
C SER A 102 5.82 8.55 -5.14
N PHE A 103 4.96 9.18 -5.93
CA PHE A 103 5.38 10.06 -7.01
C PHE A 103 5.99 11.37 -6.48
N ALA A 104 5.47 11.90 -5.37
CA ALA A 104 6.07 13.04 -4.68
C ALA A 104 7.47 12.72 -4.14
N MET A 105 7.67 11.52 -3.54
CA MET A 105 9.00 11.05 -3.13
C MET A 105 9.95 10.93 -4.33
N LEU A 106 9.48 10.39 -5.46
CA LEU A 106 10.28 10.32 -6.69
C LEU A 106 10.79 11.71 -7.12
N LEU A 107 9.88 12.68 -7.26
CA LEU A 107 10.24 14.03 -7.67
C LEU A 107 11.17 14.72 -6.65
N MET A 108 10.93 14.50 -5.35
CA MET A 108 11.81 15.01 -4.28
C MET A 108 13.24 14.47 -4.45
N LEU A 109 13.42 13.18 -4.70
CA LEU A 109 14.74 12.56 -4.88
C LEU A 109 15.38 13.00 -6.19
N GLN A 110 14.64 12.99 -7.31
CA GLN A 110 15.15 13.45 -8.61
C GLN A 110 15.64 14.88 -8.59
N LYS A 111 15.00 15.77 -7.81
CA LYS A 111 15.35 17.20 -7.69
C LYS A 111 16.17 17.49 -6.44
N LYS A 112 16.59 16.48 -5.67
CA LYS A 112 17.39 16.61 -4.44
C LYS A 112 16.76 17.55 -3.40
N LEU A 113 15.41 17.63 -3.36
CA LEU A 113 14.70 18.56 -2.46
C LEU A 113 14.90 18.19 -0.99
N ASN A 114 15.12 16.92 -0.66
CA ASN A 114 15.51 16.47 0.67
C ASN A 114 16.83 17.12 1.12
N LEU A 115 17.86 17.15 0.28
CA LEU A 115 19.15 17.76 0.59
C LEU A 115 19.03 19.28 0.74
N TYR A 116 18.27 19.95 -0.13
CA TYR A 116 17.98 21.38 0.00
C TYR A 116 17.20 21.70 1.27
N ARG A 117 16.26 20.84 1.67
CA ARG A 117 15.54 20.99 2.94
C ARG A 117 16.46 20.88 4.16
N ASP A 118 17.42 19.96 4.12
CA ASP A 118 18.39 19.79 5.20
C ASP A 118 19.41 20.93 5.27
N ALA A 119 19.88 21.43 4.13
CA ALA A 119 20.69 22.65 4.05
C ALA A 119 19.93 23.86 4.59
N GLN A 120 18.65 24.02 4.26
CA GLN A 120 17.79 25.10 4.78
C GLN A 120 17.72 25.09 6.31
N LYS A 121 17.61 23.90 6.94
CA LYS A 121 17.60 23.78 8.42
C LYS A 121 18.91 24.26 9.06
N LYS A 122 20.01 24.22 8.32
CA LYS A 122 21.36 24.65 8.73
C LYS A 122 21.67 26.09 8.31
N ASN A 123 20.77 26.81 7.66
CA ASN A 123 20.97 28.11 7.02
C ASN A 123 22.10 28.10 5.96
N GLU A 124 22.25 26.99 5.25
CA GLU A 124 23.22 26.80 4.18
C GLU A 124 22.60 27.10 2.82
N TRP A 125 23.27 27.95 2.01
CA TRP A 125 22.89 28.25 0.64
C TRP A 125 23.79 27.42 -0.29
N SER A 126 23.42 26.15 -0.50
CA SER A 126 24.25 25.16 -1.20
C SER A 126 23.63 24.76 -2.53
N ASP A 127 24.48 24.41 -3.51
CA ASP A 127 24.08 23.75 -4.76
C ASP A 127 24.49 22.28 -4.72
N PHE A 128 23.53 21.38 -4.89
CA PHE A 128 23.75 19.92 -4.89
C PHE A 128 23.94 19.34 -6.31
N GLY A 129 24.14 20.19 -7.30
CA GLY A 129 24.55 19.81 -8.65
C GLY A 129 23.45 19.13 -9.47
N THR A 130 23.87 18.29 -10.40
CA THR A 130 23.00 17.68 -11.44
C THR A 130 21.81 16.93 -10.87
N VAL A 131 20.66 17.11 -11.49
CA VAL A 131 19.38 16.45 -11.19
C VAL A 131 18.89 15.67 -12.39
N THR A 132 17.96 14.73 -12.17
CA THR A 132 17.31 13.93 -13.22
C THR A 132 15.89 14.40 -13.51
N SER A 133 15.30 13.91 -14.59
CA SER A 133 13.91 14.19 -14.98
C SER A 133 13.12 12.89 -15.10
N ILE A 134 11.81 13.00 -14.88
CA ILE A 134 10.89 11.90 -15.17
C ILE A 134 10.59 11.80 -16.68
N THR A 135 10.66 12.93 -17.39
CA THR A 135 10.50 12.96 -18.86
C THR A 135 11.61 12.14 -19.51
N ASP A 136 11.24 11.26 -20.41
CA ASP A 136 12.10 10.30 -21.10
C ASP A 136 12.73 9.21 -20.20
N ALA A 137 12.44 9.21 -18.88
CA ALA A 137 12.90 8.13 -18.00
C ALA A 137 12.19 6.82 -18.30
N ILE A 138 12.92 5.71 -18.15
CA ILE A 138 12.36 4.37 -18.20
C ILE A 138 11.95 3.97 -16.77
N VAL A 139 10.65 3.77 -16.56
CA VAL A 139 10.06 3.50 -15.25
C VAL A 139 9.49 2.08 -15.21
N LEU A 140 10.03 1.25 -14.34
CA LEU A 140 9.53 -0.10 -14.08
C LEU A 140 8.54 -0.08 -12.90
N VAL A 141 7.28 -0.39 -13.16
CA VAL A 141 6.25 -0.54 -12.14
C VAL A 141 6.05 -2.01 -11.82
N VAL A 142 6.48 -2.43 -10.64
CA VAL A 142 6.42 -3.83 -10.19
C VAL A 142 5.18 -4.00 -9.30
N GLY A 143 4.18 -4.73 -9.83
CA GLY A 143 2.88 -4.86 -9.19
C GLY A 143 1.85 -3.87 -9.74
N LEU A 144 1.25 -4.20 -10.90
CA LEU A 144 0.20 -3.41 -11.56
C LEU A 144 -1.20 -3.71 -10.97
N GLY A 145 -1.33 -3.52 -9.66
CA GLY A 145 -2.62 -3.43 -8.98
C GLY A 145 -3.18 -2.00 -9.02
N ASP A 146 -4.12 -1.69 -8.13
CA ASP A 146 -4.74 -0.36 -8.02
C ASP A 146 -3.69 0.76 -7.91
N ILE A 147 -2.74 0.65 -6.96
CA ILE A 147 -1.70 1.66 -6.73
C ILE A 147 -0.76 1.77 -7.93
N GLY A 148 -0.24 0.63 -8.41
CA GLY A 148 0.72 0.62 -9.53
C GLY A 148 0.15 1.20 -10.82
N LEU A 149 -1.14 1.00 -11.09
CA LEU A 149 -1.82 1.59 -12.25
C LEU A 149 -1.97 3.12 -12.12
N HIS A 150 -2.29 3.62 -10.93
CA HIS A 150 -2.32 5.07 -10.70
C HIS A 150 -0.93 5.69 -10.84
N PHE A 151 0.12 5.04 -10.31
CA PHE A 151 1.48 5.50 -10.46
C PHE A 151 1.95 5.47 -11.93
N ALA A 152 1.65 4.41 -12.67
CA ALA A 152 1.96 4.28 -14.08
C ALA A 152 1.35 5.42 -14.92
N ARG A 153 0.08 5.77 -14.67
CA ARG A 153 -0.59 6.90 -15.33
C ARG A 153 0.07 8.23 -15.03
N LEU A 154 0.46 8.49 -13.76
CA LEU A 154 1.17 9.71 -13.39
C LEU A 154 2.53 9.81 -14.11
N ALA A 155 3.31 8.74 -14.10
CA ALA A 155 4.61 8.70 -14.76
C ALA A 155 4.49 8.91 -16.28
N SER A 156 3.57 8.18 -16.92
CA SER A 156 3.29 8.29 -18.36
C SER A 156 2.80 9.69 -18.75
N ALA A 157 1.91 10.30 -17.95
CA ALA A 157 1.41 11.65 -18.20
C ALA A 157 2.50 12.73 -18.19
N LEU A 158 3.62 12.48 -17.49
CA LEU A 158 4.80 13.37 -17.47
C LEU A 158 5.90 12.94 -18.45
N GLY A 159 5.62 12.02 -19.36
CA GLY A 159 6.49 11.66 -20.47
C GLY A 159 7.49 10.54 -20.17
N ALA A 160 7.29 9.76 -19.11
CA ALA A 160 8.08 8.55 -18.88
C ALA A 160 7.66 7.40 -19.81
N HIS A 161 8.61 6.55 -20.20
CA HIS A 161 8.31 5.25 -20.79
C HIS A 161 8.08 4.22 -19.68
N VAL A 162 6.83 3.78 -19.50
CA VAL A 162 6.43 2.93 -18.38
C VAL A 162 6.36 1.47 -18.79
N ILE A 163 7.12 0.64 -18.09
CA ILE A 163 7.10 -0.81 -18.18
C ILE A 163 6.42 -1.36 -16.95
N GLY A 164 5.46 -2.25 -17.13
CA GLY A 164 4.70 -2.82 -16.03
C GLY A 164 4.95 -4.31 -15.86
N LEU A 165 5.22 -4.74 -14.63
CA LEU A 165 5.28 -6.16 -14.27
C LEU A 165 4.06 -6.57 -13.46
N LYS A 166 3.44 -7.69 -13.84
CA LYS A 166 2.34 -8.30 -13.09
C LYS A 166 2.41 -9.84 -13.14
N ARG A 167 1.68 -10.48 -12.24
CA ARG A 167 1.69 -11.94 -12.11
C ARG A 167 1.17 -12.68 -13.34
N SER A 168 0.20 -12.12 -14.03
CA SER A 168 -0.44 -12.76 -15.19
C SER A 168 -0.63 -11.76 -16.31
N MET A 169 -0.35 -12.17 -17.54
CA MET A 169 -0.56 -11.36 -18.74
C MET A 169 -2.03 -11.02 -18.97
N GLY A 170 -2.27 -9.94 -19.68
CA GLY A 170 -3.58 -9.45 -20.07
C GLY A 170 -3.45 -8.27 -21.03
N PRO A 171 -4.54 -7.55 -21.32
CA PRO A 171 -4.45 -6.31 -22.08
C PRO A 171 -3.51 -5.31 -21.39
N CYS A 172 -2.72 -4.59 -22.16
CA CYS A 172 -1.84 -3.54 -21.63
C CYS A 172 -2.72 -2.39 -21.11
N PRO A 173 -2.59 -2.02 -19.82
CA PRO A 173 -3.43 -0.97 -19.24
C PRO A 173 -3.02 0.43 -19.73
N GLU A 174 -3.94 1.37 -19.65
CA GLU A 174 -3.65 2.79 -19.87
C GLU A 174 -2.52 3.30 -18.97
N GLY A 175 -1.58 4.05 -19.54
CA GLY A 175 -0.41 4.56 -18.83
C GLY A 175 0.75 3.58 -18.73
N VAL A 176 0.61 2.37 -19.27
CA VAL A 176 1.68 1.36 -19.41
C VAL A 176 2.01 1.20 -20.89
N HIS A 177 3.28 1.27 -21.27
CA HIS A 177 3.75 1.14 -22.66
C HIS A 177 4.09 -0.29 -23.01
N GLU A 178 4.66 -1.03 -22.05
CA GLU A 178 5.02 -2.43 -22.20
C GLU A 178 4.57 -3.21 -20.95
N LEU A 179 3.96 -4.37 -21.18
CA LEU A 179 3.46 -5.23 -20.10
C LEU A 179 4.20 -6.57 -20.15
N HIS A 180 4.75 -6.96 -19.00
CA HIS A 180 5.54 -8.19 -18.85
C HIS A 180 5.12 -8.97 -17.60
N THR A 181 5.67 -10.17 -17.42
CA THR A 181 5.45 -10.99 -16.24
C THR A 181 6.55 -10.82 -15.20
N MET A 182 6.30 -11.27 -13.97
CA MET A 182 7.23 -11.08 -12.85
C MET A 182 8.56 -11.82 -13.00
N ASP A 183 8.61 -12.86 -13.81
CA ASP A 183 9.81 -13.63 -14.13
C ASP A 183 10.80 -12.86 -15.01
N GLU A 184 10.36 -11.80 -15.68
CA GLU A 184 11.23 -10.91 -16.46
C GLU A 184 11.87 -9.77 -15.64
N LEU A 185 11.67 -9.75 -14.32
CA LEU A 185 12.20 -8.69 -13.45
C LEU A 185 13.72 -8.49 -13.63
N ASP A 186 14.49 -9.58 -13.62
CA ASP A 186 15.95 -9.53 -13.74
C ASP A 186 16.44 -9.00 -15.09
N GLU A 187 15.63 -9.14 -16.14
CA GLU A 187 15.93 -8.58 -17.46
C GLU A 187 15.77 -7.05 -17.49
N TRP A 188 14.78 -6.51 -16.74
CA TRP A 188 14.45 -5.10 -16.78
C TRP A 188 15.27 -4.26 -15.80
N LEU A 189 15.66 -4.78 -14.63
CA LEU A 189 16.39 -4.03 -13.60
C LEU A 189 17.60 -3.24 -14.14
N PRO A 190 18.47 -3.80 -15.04
CA PRO A 190 19.63 -3.07 -15.56
C PRO A 190 19.28 -1.95 -16.54
N LYS A 191 18.06 -1.93 -17.07
CA LYS A 191 17.66 -1.03 -18.18
C LYS A 191 16.95 0.22 -17.71
N VAL A 192 16.40 0.22 -16.48
CA VAL A 192 15.45 1.22 -16.01
C VAL A 192 16.10 2.29 -15.13
N ASP A 193 15.49 3.49 -15.12
CA ASP A 193 15.93 4.62 -14.32
C ASP A 193 15.21 4.70 -12.98
N VAL A 194 14.00 4.13 -12.91
CA VAL A 194 13.17 4.08 -11.69
C VAL A 194 12.54 2.71 -11.58
N VAL A 195 12.63 2.12 -10.39
CA VAL A 195 11.84 0.93 -10.00
C VAL A 195 10.83 1.36 -8.95
N ALA A 196 9.53 1.19 -9.24
CA ALA A 196 8.44 1.49 -8.31
C ALA A 196 7.71 0.21 -7.92
N SER A 197 7.87 -0.23 -6.67
CA SER A 197 7.36 -1.49 -6.14
C SER A 197 6.06 -1.28 -5.36
N PHE A 198 5.01 -2.02 -5.77
CA PHE A 198 3.69 -2.04 -5.12
C PHE A 198 3.21 -3.49 -4.93
N VAL A 199 4.13 -4.39 -4.65
CA VAL A 199 3.82 -5.81 -4.46
C VAL A 199 3.23 -6.09 -3.08
N PRO A 200 2.33 -7.09 -2.94
CA PRO A 200 1.89 -7.59 -1.63
C PRO A 200 2.99 -8.42 -0.97
N SER A 201 2.89 -8.66 0.34
CA SER A 201 3.72 -9.64 1.04
C SER A 201 3.24 -11.05 0.75
N THR A 202 4.09 -11.85 0.14
CA THR A 202 3.88 -13.28 -0.17
C THR A 202 5.23 -14.00 -0.13
N ALA A 203 5.22 -15.33 -0.10
CA ALA A 203 6.46 -16.10 -0.18
C ALA A 203 7.31 -15.79 -1.45
N ALA A 204 6.66 -15.39 -2.55
CA ALA A 204 7.34 -15.05 -3.80
C ALA A 204 7.88 -13.60 -3.85
N THR A 205 7.39 -12.72 -2.99
CA THR A 205 7.80 -11.31 -2.95
C THR A 205 8.63 -10.97 -1.72
N HIS A 206 8.73 -11.87 -0.74
CA HIS A 206 9.59 -11.72 0.41
C HIS A 206 11.06 -11.69 -0.02
N HIS A 207 11.78 -10.62 0.31
CA HIS A 207 13.17 -10.34 -0.07
C HIS A 207 13.41 -10.50 -1.57
N MET A 208 12.41 -10.18 -2.40
CA MET A 208 12.55 -10.29 -3.85
C MET A 208 13.60 -9.35 -4.43
N TYR A 209 13.87 -8.22 -3.79
CA TYR A 209 14.95 -7.32 -4.16
C TYR A 209 16.22 -7.73 -3.39
N THR A 210 16.90 -8.74 -3.92
CA THR A 210 18.17 -9.25 -3.35
C THR A 210 19.31 -8.27 -3.60
N LYS A 211 20.46 -8.54 -2.96
CA LYS A 211 21.71 -7.81 -3.18
C LYS A 211 22.08 -7.75 -4.66
N GLU A 212 22.03 -8.88 -5.34
CA GLU A 212 22.39 -9.02 -6.75
C GLU A 212 21.45 -8.20 -7.64
N ARG A 213 20.15 -8.16 -7.30
CA ARG A 213 19.15 -7.38 -8.03
C ARG A 213 19.36 -5.88 -7.88
N LEU A 214 19.66 -5.40 -6.67
CA LEU A 214 19.95 -3.97 -6.46
C LEU A 214 21.29 -3.58 -7.11
N MET A 215 22.30 -4.45 -7.06
CA MET A 215 23.56 -4.24 -7.78
C MET A 215 23.42 -4.27 -9.31
N ALA A 216 22.41 -4.96 -9.85
CA ALA A 216 22.15 -5.02 -11.28
C ALA A 216 21.45 -3.73 -11.80
N MET A 217 20.86 -2.91 -10.93
CA MET A 217 20.26 -1.65 -11.31
C MET A 217 21.34 -0.64 -11.75
N LYS A 218 20.94 0.43 -12.45
CA LYS A 218 21.85 1.53 -12.74
C LYS A 218 22.27 2.23 -11.43
N ASP A 219 23.50 2.67 -11.33
CA ASP A 219 24.01 3.48 -10.21
C ASP A 219 23.29 4.84 -10.08
N THR A 220 22.63 5.27 -11.14
CA THR A 220 21.77 6.45 -11.19
C THR A 220 20.30 6.16 -10.88
N ALA A 221 19.92 4.90 -10.71
CA ALA A 221 18.53 4.50 -10.54
C ALA A 221 17.95 4.91 -9.18
N ILE A 222 16.63 5.11 -9.17
CA ILE A 222 15.83 5.37 -7.96
C ILE A 222 14.93 4.18 -7.68
N PHE A 223 14.98 3.68 -6.44
CA PHE A 223 14.10 2.61 -5.96
C PHE A 223 12.98 3.19 -5.09
N LEU A 224 11.72 2.86 -5.41
CA LEU A 224 10.54 3.23 -4.61
C LEU A 224 9.84 1.98 -4.09
N ASN A 225 9.47 1.99 -2.82
CA ASN A 225 8.66 0.92 -2.23
C ASN A 225 7.53 1.46 -1.35
N SER A 226 6.30 1.35 -1.84
CA SER A 226 5.07 1.61 -1.08
C SER A 226 4.11 0.40 -1.14
N GLY A 227 4.66 -0.79 -1.34
CA GLY A 227 3.96 -2.07 -1.27
C GLY A 227 4.06 -2.69 0.12
N ARG A 228 5.12 -3.49 0.34
CA ARG A 228 5.44 -4.10 1.63
C ARG A 228 6.94 -4.02 1.90
N GLY A 229 7.30 -3.75 3.16
CA GLY A 229 8.67 -3.55 3.58
C GLY A 229 9.54 -4.79 3.41
N ASP A 230 8.96 -5.96 3.62
CA ASP A 230 9.63 -7.25 3.46
C ASP A 230 10.01 -7.63 2.01
N ALA A 231 9.69 -6.79 1.03
CA ALA A 231 10.14 -6.99 -0.35
C ALA A 231 11.67 -6.78 -0.50
N VAL A 232 12.29 -6.01 0.40
CA VAL A 232 13.73 -5.80 0.48
C VAL A 232 14.19 -5.89 1.93
N ALA A 233 15.24 -6.65 2.22
CA ALA A 233 15.83 -6.67 3.56
C ALA A 233 16.46 -5.31 3.90
N SER A 234 16.29 -4.86 5.14
CA SER A 234 16.76 -3.54 5.60
C SER A 234 18.26 -3.36 5.41
N GLU A 235 19.05 -4.40 5.68
CA GLU A 235 20.51 -4.42 5.52
C GLU A 235 20.91 -4.29 4.05
N VAL A 236 20.20 -4.99 3.15
CA VAL A 236 20.47 -4.94 1.70
C VAL A 236 20.16 -3.56 1.14
N LEU A 237 19.07 -2.92 1.57
CA LEU A 237 18.75 -1.54 1.19
C LEU A 237 19.81 -0.57 1.71
N TYR A 238 20.26 -0.75 2.97
CA TYR A 238 21.33 0.07 3.53
C TYR A 238 22.63 -0.05 2.73
N GLU A 239 23.08 -1.27 2.44
CA GLU A 239 24.27 -1.51 1.62
C GLU A 239 24.12 -0.87 0.23
N ALA A 240 22.98 -1.06 -0.43
CA ALA A 240 22.74 -0.51 -1.77
C ALA A 240 22.88 1.01 -1.84
N LEU A 241 22.41 1.71 -0.80
CA LEU A 241 22.46 3.16 -0.73
C LEU A 241 23.81 3.68 -0.25
N SER A 242 24.44 3.02 0.72
CA SER A 242 25.74 3.44 1.27
C SER A 242 26.90 3.16 0.33
N GLU A 243 26.84 2.05 -0.41
CA GLU A 243 27.86 1.67 -1.40
C GLU A 243 27.58 2.26 -2.80
N GLY A 244 26.44 2.94 -2.98
CA GLY A 244 26.10 3.61 -4.24
C GLY A 244 25.75 2.66 -5.38
N TRP A 245 25.17 1.49 -5.09
CA TRP A 245 24.66 0.59 -6.16
C TRP A 245 23.45 1.20 -6.86
N ILE A 246 22.70 2.03 -6.12
CA ILE A 246 21.60 2.87 -6.63
C ILE A 246 21.76 4.28 -6.09
N ALA A 247 21.25 5.28 -6.83
CA ALA A 247 21.39 6.67 -6.44
C ALA A 247 20.64 7.04 -5.18
N SER A 248 19.40 6.57 -5.04
CA SER A 248 18.53 6.92 -3.92
C SER A 248 17.33 5.97 -3.81
N ALA A 249 16.65 6.01 -2.67
CA ALA A 249 15.40 5.30 -2.48
C ALA A 249 14.34 6.15 -1.77
N GLY A 250 13.06 5.88 -2.08
CA GLY A 250 11.89 6.42 -1.40
C GLY A 250 11.01 5.27 -0.90
N ILE A 251 10.82 5.16 0.40
CA ILE A 251 10.04 4.05 0.98
C ILE A 251 8.99 4.57 1.96
N ASP A 252 7.78 4.03 1.87
CA ASP A 252 6.73 4.27 2.87
C ASP A 252 6.58 3.10 3.83
N VAL A 253 7.28 2.00 3.56
CA VAL A 253 7.22 0.75 4.33
C VAL A 253 8.62 0.23 4.62
N THR A 254 8.80 -0.37 5.80
CA THR A 254 10.05 -1.01 6.23
C THR A 254 9.80 -2.45 6.63
N GLU A 255 10.84 -3.29 6.57
CA GLU A 255 10.74 -4.70 6.92
C GLU A 255 10.24 -4.90 8.36
N MET A 256 10.73 -4.09 9.27
CA MET A 256 10.25 -4.02 10.65
C MET A 256 9.52 -2.68 10.86
N GLU A 257 8.27 -2.74 11.30
CA GLU A 257 7.44 -1.57 11.59
C GLU A 257 6.90 -1.63 13.04
N PRO A 258 7.11 -0.59 13.85
CA PRO A 258 7.89 0.64 13.59
C PRO A 258 9.39 0.36 13.37
N LEU A 259 10.03 1.17 12.49
CA LEU A 259 11.47 1.09 12.29
C LEU A 259 12.21 1.36 13.61
N PRO A 260 13.13 0.48 14.08
CA PRO A 260 13.90 0.70 15.29
C PRO A 260 14.66 2.03 15.27
N THR A 261 14.75 2.68 16.42
CA THR A 261 15.36 4.01 16.56
C THR A 261 16.88 4.00 16.33
N ASP A 262 17.51 2.85 16.44
CA ASP A 262 18.94 2.59 16.20
C ASP A 262 19.24 2.08 14.78
N SER A 263 18.23 1.99 13.92
CA SER A 263 18.41 1.57 12.52
C SER A 263 19.35 2.52 11.77
N SER A 264 20.31 1.95 11.05
CA SER A 264 21.23 2.70 10.18
C SER A 264 20.54 3.42 9.02
N LEU A 265 19.35 2.98 8.62
CA LEU A 265 18.55 3.61 7.56
C LEU A 265 18.25 5.10 7.86
N TRP A 266 18.10 5.48 9.16
CA TRP A 266 17.86 6.87 9.54
C TRP A 266 18.96 7.86 9.15
N GLN A 267 20.18 7.36 8.93
CA GLN A 267 21.37 8.18 8.68
C GLN A 267 21.65 8.43 7.19
N LEU A 268 20.92 7.76 6.29
CA LEU A 268 21.17 7.81 4.85
C LEU A 268 20.60 9.09 4.22
N PRO A 269 21.45 9.97 3.66
CA PRO A 269 20.98 11.24 3.07
C PRO A 269 20.24 11.05 1.73
N ASN A 270 20.42 9.90 1.09
CA ASN A 270 19.80 9.52 -0.17
C ASN A 270 18.59 8.58 0.01
N LEU A 271 18.08 8.46 1.24
CA LEU A 271 16.87 7.73 1.57
C LEU A 271 15.77 8.70 2.04
N MET A 272 14.61 8.68 1.37
CA MET A 272 13.39 9.32 1.86
C MET A 272 12.48 8.25 2.44
N MET A 273 12.12 8.41 3.72
CA MET A 273 11.22 7.47 4.41
C MET A 273 9.99 8.18 4.95
N THR A 274 8.84 7.49 4.89
CA THR A 274 7.63 7.85 5.62
C THR A 274 7.11 6.64 6.39
N PRO A 275 6.43 6.84 7.55
CA PRO A 275 6.11 5.75 8.47
C PRO A 275 4.78 5.07 8.12
N HIS A 276 4.70 4.45 6.95
CA HIS A 276 3.53 3.71 6.42
C HIS A 276 2.24 4.54 6.48
N ILE A 277 2.31 5.78 5.95
CA ILE A 277 1.23 6.77 6.05
C ILE A 277 0.63 7.17 4.70
N SER A 278 1.20 6.71 3.59
CA SER A 278 0.76 7.13 2.25
C SER A 278 -0.71 6.75 1.95
N GLY A 279 -1.19 5.69 2.58
CA GLY A 279 -2.55 5.19 2.40
C GLY A 279 -3.56 5.75 3.37
N GLN A 280 -3.38 5.70 4.62
CA GLN A 280 -4.34 6.01 5.71
C GLN A 280 -5.59 6.85 5.29
N PHE A 281 -6.13 7.69 6.16
CA PHE A 281 -7.30 8.56 5.84
C PHE A 281 -6.88 10.01 5.60
N HIS A 282 -5.61 10.23 5.23
CA HIS A 282 -5.07 11.59 5.04
C HIS A 282 -5.65 12.26 3.79
N LEU A 283 -5.95 11.49 2.74
CA LEU A 283 -6.73 11.97 1.62
C LEU A 283 -8.22 11.67 1.88
N PRO A 284 -9.10 12.69 2.07
CA PRO A 284 -10.51 12.45 2.40
C PRO A 284 -11.24 11.53 1.40
N GLU A 285 -10.93 11.63 0.12
CA GLU A 285 -11.48 10.78 -0.95
C GLU A 285 -11.22 9.29 -0.69
N THR A 286 -10.07 8.92 -0.11
CA THR A 286 -9.77 7.54 0.25
C THR A 286 -10.79 6.97 1.21
N PHE A 287 -11.19 7.74 2.22
CA PHE A 287 -12.20 7.30 3.19
C PHE A 287 -13.58 7.14 2.56
N GLU A 288 -13.97 8.04 1.64
CA GLU A 288 -15.22 7.89 0.88
C GLU A 288 -15.25 6.57 0.08
N HIS A 289 -14.14 6.24 -0.61
CA HIS A 289 -14.02 4.98 -1.35
C HIS A 289 -14.09 3.75 -0.44
N ILE A 290 -13.50 3.81 0.76
CA ILE A 290 -13.61 2.72 1.76
C ILE A 290 -15.08 2.49 2.15
N VAL A 291 -15.79 3.57 2.46
CA VAL A 291 -17.21 3.50 2.83
C VAL A 291 -18.05 2.99 1.65
N ASP A 292 -17.74 3.41 0.42
CA ASP A 292 -18.41 2.93 -0.79
C ASP A 292 -18.25 1.42 -1.01
N ILE A 293 -17.02 0.92 -0.84
CA ILE A 293 -16.73 -0.51 -0.93
C ILE A 293 -17.48 -1.27 0.17
N ALA A 294 -17.44 -0.78 1.42
CA ALA A 294 -18.11 -1.40 2.54
C ALA A 294 -19.63 -1.45 2.35
N ALA A 295 -20.24 -0.34 1.93
CA ALA A 295 -21.68 -0.26 1.67
C ALA A 295 -22.11 -1.19 0.52
N ALA A 296 -21.34 -1.20 -0.59
CA ALA A 296 -21.63 -2.09 -1.72
C ALA A 296 -21.53 -3.57 -1.31
N ASN A 297 -20.48 -3.93 -0.57
CA ASN A 297 -20.31 -5.29 -0.05
C ASN A 297 -21.40 -5.67 0.98
N LEU A 298 -21.83 -4.74 1.85
CA LEU A 298 -22.92 -4.99 2.81
C LEU A 298 -24.22 -5.30 2.08
N ALA A 299 -24.55 -4.52 1.06
CA ALA A 299 -25.74 -4.76 0.24
C ALA A 299 -25.69 -6.12 -0.49
N ALA A 300 -24.52 -6.48 -1.05
CA ALA A 300 -24.29 -7.75 -1.71
C ALA A 300 -24.37 -8.94 -0.72
N TYR A 301 -23.73 -8.78 0.46
CA TYR A 301 -23.75 -9.78 1.52
C TYR A 301 -25.19 -10.14 1.95
N LEU A 302 -26.04 -9.14 2.17
CA LEU A 302 -27.42 -9.36 2.60
C LEU A 302 -28.28 -10.07 1.54
N LYS A 303 -27.89 -9.94 0.26
CA LYS A 303 -28.55 -10.63 -0.86
C LYS A 303 -27.95 -12.01 -1.15
N GLY A 304 -26.85 -12.39 -0.51
CA GLY A 304 -26.12 -13.63 -0.81
C GLY A 304 -25.34 -13.56 -2.13
N GLU A 305 -25.01 -12.34 -2.60
CA GLU A 305 -24.22 -12.09 -3.79
C GLU A 305 -22.70 -12.13 -3.51
N ASN A 306 -21.89 -12.22 -4.55
CA ASN A 306 -20.44 -12.19 -4.41
C ASN A 306 -19.93 -10.84 -3.91
N LEU A 307 -19.02 -10.85 -2.94
CA LEU A 307 -18.39 -9.67 -2.38
C LEU A 307 -17.16 -9.27 -3.22
N ARG A 308 -16.95 -7.97 -3.36
CA ARG A 308 -15.72 -7.43 -3.97
C ARG A 308 -14.53 -7.62 -3.03
N ASN A 309 -13.34 -7.80 -3.61
CA ASN A 309 -12.07 -7.92 -2.87
C ASN A 309 -12.09 -9.03 -1.82
N ARG A 310 -12.78 -10.13 -2.10
CA ARG A 310 -12.82 -11.29 -1.20
C ARG A 310 -11.46 -11.98 -1.17
N ILE A 311 -10.98 -12.28 0.04
CA ILE A 311 -9.70 -12.91 0.35
C ILE A 311 -9.92 -14.33 0.83
N GLN A 312 -10.92 -14.51 1.69
CA GLN A 312 -11.35 -15.79 2.27
C GLN A 312 -12.86 -15.96 2.11
#